data_a04bc4733e1d1b25cf5788ad12be1769
#
_entry.id   a04bc4733e1d1b25cf5788ad12be1769
#
_cell.length_a   1.000
_cell.length_b   1.000
_cell.length_c   1.000
_cell.angle_alpha   90.00
_cell.angle_beta   90.00
_cell.angle_gamma   90.00
#
_symmetry.space_group_name_H-M   'P 1'
#
loop_
_entity.id
_entity.type
_entity.pdbx_description
1 polymer ?
#
loop_
_entity_poly.entity_id
_entity_poly.type
_entity_poly.pdbx_seq_one_letter_code
_entity_poly.pdbx_strand_id
1 'polypeptide(L)'
;RELQKLMKLGTRFGNGDLTILDDATLKGERGYYAYDEEGVPSGRNYLIKDGLLVGRLHSRETAGIMGEKPTGSARAISYQHKPIVRMGCTYIEPRGYEFERMIGEIDDGLYVVSALGGMTETEMFTFSAMKAYRIVKGKVGPMVRDVILTGNVFTTLKNIEAIGNDLQLHGGLGGCGKGGQMPLPVSDGGPHIRIKDVVIGGK
;
A
#
# COMPACT_ATOMS: atom_id res chain seq x y z
N ARG A 1 6.29 19.45 9.76
CA ARG A 1 7.78 19.51 9.77
C ARG A 1 8.45 18.17 10.14
N GLU A 2 7.89 17.35 11.04
CA GLU A 2 8.47 16.04 11.39
C GLU A 2 8.30 15.01 10.28
N LEU A 3 7.10 14.86 9.71
CA LEU A 3 6.84 13.99 8.56
C LEU A 3 7.75 14.28 7.35
N GLN A 4 8.04 15.53 7.07
CA GLN A 4 8.97 15.91 6.00
C GLN A 4 10.39 15.39 6.24
N LYS A 5 10.82 15.33 7.52
CA LYS A 5 12.12 14.76 7.89
C LYS A 5 12.12 13.24 7.73
N LEU A 6 11.01 12.57 8.12
CA LEU A 6 10.85 11.12 7.98
C LEU A 6 10.79 10.71 6.50
N MET A 7 10.16 11.49 5.64
CA MET A 7 10.00 11.22 4.21
C MET A 7 11.19 11.68 3.35
N LYS A 8 12.38 11.73 3.91
CA LYS A 8 13.62 12.02 3.17
C LYS A 8 14.04 10.82 2.34
N LEU A 9 14.38 11.02 1.06
CA LEU A 9 14.94 9.97 0.21
C LEU A 9 16.17 9.34 0.86
N GLY A 10 16.29 8.02 0.77
CA GLY A 10 17.29 7.21 1.46
C GLY A 10 16.91 6.78 2.89
N THR A 11 15.78 7.24 3.43
CA THR A 11 15.29 6.76 4.73
C THR A 11 14.86 5.29 4.61
N ARG A 12 15.25 4.46 5.59
CA ARG A 12 14.89 3.05 5.64
C ARG A 12 13.52 2.86 6.29
N PHE A 13 12.60 2.20 5.56
CA PHE A 13 11.25 1.87 6.00
C PHE A 13 10.98 0.36 6.09
N GLY A 14 11.92 -0.48 5.69
CA GLY A 14 11.76 -1.93 5.76
C GLY A 14 13.07 -2.68 5.64
N ASN A 15 13.00 -4.00 5.63
CA ASN A 15 14.12 -4.87 5.33
C ASN A 15 14.47 -4.81 3.82
N GLY A 16 15.53 -5.51 3.40
CA GLY A 16 15.99 -5.52 2.01
C GLY A 16 15.01 -6.15 1.01
N ASP A 17 14.01 -6.90 1.47
CA ASP A 17 13.03 -7.54 0.60
C ASP A 17 11.85 -6.61 0.27
N LEU A 18 11.65 -5.54 1.06
CA LEU A 18 10.51 -4.66 0.86
C LEU A 18 10.72 -3.73 -0.33
N THR A 19 9.91 -3.93 -1.36
CA THR A 19 9.78 -3.01 -2.49
C THR A 19 8.32 -2.66 -2.70
N ILE A 20 8.01 -1.37 -2.73
CA ILE A 20 6.67 -0.82 -2.95
C ILE A 20 6.73 0.13 -4.14
N LEU A 21 5.81 -0.01 -5.05
CA LEU A 21 5.74 0.82 -6.24
C LEU A 21 4.29 1.19 -6.59
N ASP A 22 4.16 2.22 -7.40
CA ASP A 22 2.92 2.61 -8.07
C ASP A 22 3.12 2.47 -9.57
N ASP A 23 2.37 1.56 -10.22
CA ASP A 23 2.51 1.25 -11.64
C ASP A 23 1.18 1.45 -12.37
N ALA A 24 0.96 2.65 -12.88
CA ALA A 24 -0.23 2.97 -13.63
C ALA A 24 -0.24 2.43 -15.08
N THR A 25 0.80 1.68 -15.49
CA THR A 25 0.91 1.09 -16.83
C THR A 25 0.27 -0.28 -16.95
N LEU A 26 -0.23 -0.85 -15.85
CA LEU A 26 -0.80 -2.20 -15.79
C LEU A 26 -2.18 -2.23 -16.48
N LYS A 27 -2.19 -2.59 -17.76
CA LYS A 27 -3.41 -2.69 -18.57
C LYS A 27 -4.36 -3.74 -17.98
N GLY A 28 -5.64 -3.38 -17.88
CA GLY A 28 -6.68 -4.22 -17.29
C GLY A 28 -6.95 -3.90 -15.83
N GLU A 29 -6.03 -3.25 -15.14
CA GLU A 29 -6.24 -2.79 -13.79
C GLU A 29 -7.07 -1.51 -13.75
N ARG A 30 -7.86 -1.32 -12.68
CA ARG A 30 -8.71 -0.15 -12.49
C ARG A 30 -7.91 1.14 -12.33
N GLY A 31 -6.69 1.03 -11.84
CA GLY A 31 -5.75 2.13 -11.68
C GLY A 31 -4.96 2.48 -12.95
N TYR A 32 -5.20 1.78 -14.08
CA TYR A 32 -4.51 2.02 -15.33
C TYR A 32 -4.92 3.35 -15.98
N TYR A 33 -3.96 4.08 -16.49
CA TYR A 33 -4.12 5.20 -17.42
C TYR A 33 -2.84 5.40 -18.23
N ALA A 34 -2.95 5.94 -19.46
CA ALA A 34 -1.79 6.17 -20.32
C ALA A 34 -1.10 7.50 -20.00
N TYR A 35 -1.87 8.52 -19.67
CA TYR A 35 -1.42 9.87 -19.31
C TYR A 35 -2.22 10.36 -18.12
N ASP A 36 -1.58 11.12 -17.23
CA ASP A 36 -2.28 11.83 -16.19
C ASP A 36 -3.02 13.07 -16.74
N GLU A 37 -3.78 13.78 -15.91
CA GLU A 37 -4.56 14.94 -16.32
C GLU A 37 -3.71 16.20 -16.57
N GLU A 38 -2.40 16.13 -16.39
CA GLU A 38 -1.44 17.15 -16.84
C GLU A 38 -0.73 16.76 -18.15
N GLY A 39 -1.12 15.65 -18.78
CA GLY A 39 -0.52 15.13 -20.01
C GLY A 39 0.86 14.52 -19.83
N VAL A 40 1.23 14.15 -18.61
CA VAL A 40 2.47 13.43 -18.32
C VAL A 40 2.22 11.93 -18.49
N PRO A 41 3.06 11.19 -19.28
CA PRO A 41 2.91 9.75 -19.40
C PRO A 41 2.93 9.07 -18.03
N SER A 42 2.03 8.11 -17.83
CA SER A 42 2.08 7.25 -16.64
C SER A 42 3.35 6.40 -16.64
N GLY A 43 3.74 5.93 -15.48
CA GLY A 43 4.97 5.17 -15.33
C GLY A 43 4.91 4.17 -14.19
N ARG A 44 5.95 3.38 -14.10
CA ARG A 44 6.24 2.52 -12.97
C ARG A 44 7.17 3.27 -12.01
N ASN A 45 6.61 3.73 -10.91
CA ASN A 45 7.26 4.60 -9.94
C ASN A 45 7.61 3.83 -8.67
N TYR A 46 8.89 3.56 -8.43
CA TYR A 46 9.34 2.96 -7.17
C TYR A 46 9.27 3.99 -6.05
N LEU A 47 8.53 3.67 -4.99
CA LEU A 47 8.41 4.46 -3.78
C LEU A 47 9.43 3.99 -2.73
N ILE A 48 9.39 2.69 -2.43
CA ILE A 48 10.37 2.01 -1.59
C ILE A 48 11.01 0.93 -2.43
N LYS A 49 12.35 0.87 -2.41
CA LYS A 49 13.12 -0.18 -3.06
C LYS A 49 14.16 -0.71 -2.09
N ASP A 50 14.18 -2.03 -1.93
CA ASP A 50 15.09 -2.72 -1.00
C ASP A 50 15.06 -2.09 0.42
N GLY A 51 13.85 -1.73 0.88
CA GLY A 51 13.57 -1.12 2.17
C GLY A 51 13.88 0.38 2.28
N LEU A 52 14.38 1.03 1.23
CA LEU A 52 14.72 2.45 1.22
C LEU A 52 13.68 3.28 0.46
N LEU A 53 13.30 4.43 0.99
CA LEU A 53 12.50 5.40 0.24
C LEU A 53 13.34 5.97 -0.91
N VAL A 54 12.95 5.68 -2.16
CA VAL A 54 13.71 6.07 -3.36
C VAL A 54 12.94 7.03 -4.26
N GLY A 55 11.64 7.19 -4.06
CA GLY A 55 10.83 8.06 -4.91
C GLY A 55 9.55 8.53 -4.24
N ARG A 56 8.88 9.42 -4.92
CA ARG A 56 7.58 10.00 -4.55
C ARG A 56 6.70 10.07 -5.78
N LEU A 57 5.40 10.20 -5.58
CA LEU A 57 4.48 10.55 -6.66
C LEU A 57 4.42 12.07 -6.79
N HIS A 58 4.46 12.58 -8.02
CA HIS A 58 4.48 14.00 -8.31
C HIS A 58 3.49 14.42 -9.40
N SER A 59 2.87 15.57 -9.21
CA SER A 59 2.38 16.45 -10.27
C SER A 59 3.53 17.32 -10.80
N ARG A 60 3.29 18.10 -11.86
CA ARG A 60 4.26 19.10 -12.32
C ARG A 60 4.54 20.14 -11.26
N GLU A 61 3.51 20.59 -10.52
CA GLU A 61 3.64 21.55 -9.43
C GLU A 61 4.54 21.02 -8.30
N THR A 62 4.23 19.83 -7.78
CA THR A 62 5.01 19.27 -6.66
C THR A 62 6.42 18.87 -7.07
N ALA A 63 6.62 18.42 -8.30
CA ALA A 63 7.93 18.15 -8.87
C ALA A 63 8.78 19.42 -8.94
N GLY A 64 8.21 20.52 -9.43
CA GLY A 64 8.91 21.82 -9.48
C GLY A 64 9.30 22.35 -8.10
N ILE A 65 8.40 22.24 -7.11
CA ILE A 65 8.67 22.67 -5.73
C ILE A 65 9.83 21.85 -5.10
N MET A 66 9.91 20.56 -5.42
CA MET A 66 10.91 19.65 -4.82
C MET A 66 12.17 19.48 -5.67
N GLY A 67 12.24 20.07 -6.86
CA GLY A 67 13.36 19.88 -7.79
C GLY A 67 13.45 18.43 -8.33
N GLU A 68 12.31 17.72 -8.39
CA GLU A 68 12.20 16.34 -8.87
C GLU A 68 11.48 16.30 -10.24
N LYS A 69 11.33 15.12 -10.84
CA LYS A 69 10.62 14.97 -12.11
C LYS A 69 9.14 14.62 -11.87
N PRO A 70 8.21 15.12 -12.72
CA PRO A 70 6.83 14.62 -12.71
C PRO A 70 6.78 13.11 -12.92
N THR A 71 5.85 12.44 -12.25
CA THR A 71 5.73 10.99 -12.28
C THR A 71 4.50 10.47 -13.03
N GLY A 72 3.75 11.37 -13.67
CA GLY A 72 2.50 11.01 -14.32
C GLY A 72 1.43 10.59 -13.30
N SER A 73 1.36 11.31 -12.17
CA SER A 73 0.47 10.96 -11.06
C SER A 73 -0.50 12.08 -10.69
N ALA A 74 -0.60 13.13 -11.50
CA ALA A 74 -1.55 14.21 -11.31
C ALA A 74 -2.92 13.81 -11.85
N ARG A 75 -3.85 13.43 -10.97
CA ARG A 75 -5.16 12.88 -11.36
C ARG A 75 -6.31 13.66 -10.72
N ALA A 76 -7.43 13.72 -11.41
CA ALA A 76 -8.67 14.33 -10.97
C ALA A 76 -9.85 13.39 -11.19
N ILE A 77 -10.90 13.51 -10.37
CA ILE A 77 -12.12 12.68 -10.54
C ILE A 77 -12.97 13.14 -11.73
N SER A 78 -12.81 14.37 -12.18
CA SER A 78 -13.50 14.94 -13.37
C SER A 78 -12.77 16.20 -13.83
N TYR A 79 -13.15 16.69 -15.02
CA TYR A 79 -12.65 17.95 -15.60
C TYR A 79 -12.90 19.20 -14.75
N GLN A 80 -13.84 19.13 -13.79
CA GLN A 80 -14.19 20.24 -12.89
C GLN A 80 -13.22 20.38 -11.71
N HIS A 81 -12.32 19.41 -11.54
CA HIS A 81 -11.41 19.36 -10.40
C HIS A 81 -9.97 19.58 -10.82
N LYS A 82 -9.22 20.36 -10.04
CA LYS A 82 -7.78 20.50 -10.23
C LYS A 82 -7.10 19.13 -10.07
N PRO A 83 -6.23 18.71 -11.00
CA PRO A 83 -5.42 17.51 -10.81
C PRO A 83 -4.53 17.64 -9.56
N ILE A 84 -4.49 16.60 -8.77
CA ILE A 84 -3.63 16.49 -7.58
C ILE A 84 -2.92 15.16 -7.58
N VAL A 85 -1.81 15.05 -6.85
CA VAL A 85 -1.05 13.79 -6.76
C VAL A 85 -1.90 12.67 -6.19
N ARG A 86 -2.10 11.60 -6.97
CA ARG A 86 -2.88 10.39 -6.65
C ARG A 86 -2.15 9.14 -7.11
N MET A 87 -2.45 8.03 -6.46
CA MET A 87 -2.00 6.71 -6.86
C MET A 87 -2.68 6.21 -8.13
N GLY A 88 -2.06 5.24 -8.81
CA GLY A 88 -2.62 4.40 -9.85
C GLY A 88 -2.84 2.97 -9.35
N CYS A 89 -1.83 2.11 -9.53
CA CYS A 89 -1.80 0.74 -9.02
C CYS A 89 -0.64 0.62 -8.02
N THR A 90 -0.94 0.75 -6.73
CA THR A 90 0.09 0.70 -5.68
C THR A 90 0.14 -0.70 -5.06
N TYR A 91 1.32 -1.32 -5.03
CA TYR A 91 1.47 -2.67 -4.49
C TYR A 91 2.85 -2.95 -3.92
N ILE A 92 2.92 -3.99 -3.07
CA ILE A 92 4.16 -4.61 -2.62
C ILE A 92 4.60 -5.61 -3.69
N GLU A 93 5.83 -5.48 -4.17
CA GLU A 93 6.40 -6.39 -5.16
C GLU A 93 6.61 -7.79 -4.56
N PRO A 94 6.20 -8.88 -5.28
CA PRO A 94 6.32 -10.22 -4.74
C PRO A 94 7.77 -10.64 -4.55
N ARG A 95 7.98 -11.55 -3.58
CA ARG A 95 9.25 -12.23 -3.30
C ARG A 95 9.04 -13.75 -3.36
N GLY A 96 9.99 -14.51 -2.92
CA GLY A 96 9.96 -15.98 -3.06
C GLY A 96 9.39 -16.75 -1.87
N TYR A 97 8.68 -16.11 -0.93
CA TYR A 97 8.17 -16.82 0.23
C TYR A 97 6.87 -17.56 -0.11
N GLU A 98 6.82 -18.87 0.16
CA GLU A 98 5.61 -19.68 -0.05
C GLU A 98 4.62 -19.47 1.10
N PHE A 99 3.32 -19.38 0.78
CA PHE A 99 2.26 -19.13 1.75
C PHE A 99 2.22 -20.17 2.87
N GLU A 100 2.26 -21.47 2.51
CA GLU A 100 2.23 -22.58 3.46
C GLU A 100 3.40 -22.55 4.43
N ARG A 101 4.58 -22.21 3.94
CA ARG A 101 5.76 -22.01 4.78
C ARG A 101 5.58 -20.83 5.72
N MET A 102 5.03 -19.71 5.20
CA MET A 102 4.79 -18.50 5.99
C MET A 102 3.85 -18.79 7.17
N ILE A 103 2.76 -19.52 6.94
CA ILE A 103 1.82 -19.95 7.99
C ILE A 103 2.49 -20.95 8.93
N GLY A 104 3.23 -21.92 8.41
CA GLY A 104 3.89 -22.98 9.19
C GLY A 104 4.88 -22.48 10.22
N GLU A 105 5.45 -21.31 10.03
CA GLU A 105 6.41 -20.67 10.94
C GLU A 105 5.76 -19.80 12.02
N ILE A 106 4.43 -19.65 12.03
CA ILE A 106 3.70 -18.83 13.02
C ILE A 106 3.18 -19.73 14.15
N ASP A 107 3.71 -19.56 15.36
CA ASP A 107 3.25 -20.32 16.53
C ASP A 107 1.87 -19.82 17.01
N ASP A 108 1.68 -18.52 17.11
CA ASP A 108 0.43 -17.87 17.47
C ASP A 108 0.24 -16.55 16.69
N GLY A 109 -0.91 -16.40 16.02
CA GLY A 109 -1.15 -15.23 15.19
C GLY A 109 -2.54 -15.18 14.55
N LEU A 110 -2.71 -14.26 13.62
CA LEU A 110 -3.93 -14.14 12.81
C LEU A 110 -3.60 -14.14 11.32
N TYR A 111 -4.37 -14.90 10.56
CA TYR A 111 -4.44 -14.79 9.11
C TYR A 111 -5.60 -13.86 8.76
N VAL A 112 -5.27 -12.69 8.24
CA VAL A 112 -6.23 -11.64 7.90
C VAL A 112 -6.40 -11.59 6.38
N VAL A 113 -7.65 -11.61 5.93
CA VAL A 113 -7.99 -11.62 4.50
C VAL A 113 -8.88 -10.42 4.18
N SER A 114 -8.39 -9.56 3.31
CA SER A 114 -9.06 -8.37 2.79
C SER A 114 -9.49 -7.36 3.86
N ALA A 115 -9.71 -6.13 3.46
CA ALA A 115 -10.23 -5.07 4.31
C ALA A 115 -11.68 -4.76 3.95
N LEU A 116 -12.54 -4.56 4.96
CA LEU A 116 -13.86 -3.99 4.78
C LEU A 116 -13.79 -2.49 4.53
N GLY A 117 -12.81 -1.84 5.14
CA GLY A 117 -12.57 -0.42 5.05
C GLY A 117 -11.67 0.03 6.18
N GLY A 118 -11.23 1.27 6.09
CA GLY A 118 -10.36 1.86 7.09
C GLY A 118 -9.91 3.24 6.70
N MET A 119 -9.05 3.79 7.51
CA MET A 119 -8.54 5.14 7.36
C MET A 119 -7.06 5.17 7.71
N THR A 120 -6.34 5.99 6.98
CA THR A 120 -4.97 6.39 7.36
C THR A 120 -4.98 7.89 7.54
N GLU A 121 -4.64 8.33 8.73
CA GLU A 121 -4.48 9.73 9.06
C GLU A 121 -3.03 10.01 9.43
N THR A 122 -2.36 10.78 8.58
CA THR A 122 -0.94 11.06 8.67
C THR A 122 -0.10 9.78 8.62
N GLU A 123 0.27 9.22 9.75
CA GLU A 123 1.08 8.00 9.89
C GLU A 123 0.34 6.86 10.63
N MET A 124 -0.83 7.16 11.18
CA MET A 124 -1.63 6.18 11.91
C MET A 124 -2.70 5.59 11.01
N PHE A 125 -2.89 4.28 11.08
CA PHE A 125 -3.94 3.60 10.34
C PHE A 125 -4.85 2.80 11.26
N THR A 126 -6.08 2.61 10.80
CA THR A 126 -7.06 1.68 11.38
C THR A 126 -7.83 1.04 10.24
N PHE A 127 -7.81 -0.30 10.18
CA PHE A 127 -8.52 -1.09 9.16
C PHE A 127 -9.28 -2.24 9.79
N SER A 128 -10.53 -2.43 9.37
CA SER A 128 -11.35 -3.57 9.74
C SER A 128 -11.13 -4.72 8.75
N ALA A 129 -10.82 -5.89 9.26
CA ALA A 129 -10.66 -7.09 8.45
C ALA A 129 -12.02 -7.57 7.89
N MET A 130 -12.06 -8.00 6.64
CA MET A 130 -13.24 -8.68 6.08
C MET A 130 -13.39 -10.08 6.67
N LYS A 131 -12.27 -10.81 6.78
CA LYS A 131 -12.20 -12.14 7.39
C LYS A 131 -10.88 -12.25 8.16
N ALA A 132 -10.91 -12.97 9.26
CA ALA A 132 -9.69 -13.33 9.97
C ALA A 132 -9.80 -14.74 10.57
N TYR A 133 -8.69 -15.43 10.65
CA TYR A 133 -8.58 -16.78 11.18
C TYR A 133 -7.46 -16.86 12.20
N ARG A 134 -7.67 -17.60 13.27
CA ARG A 134 -6.61 -17.88 14.22
C ARG A 134 -5.55 -18.77 13.60
N ILE A 135 -4.28 -18.47 13.82
CA ILE A 135 -3.16 -19.36 13.52
C ILE A 135 -2.64 -19.90 14.84
N VAL A 136 -2.55 -21.24 14.95
CA VAL A 136 -1.98 -21.90 16.13
C VAL A 136 -1.05 -22.99 15.65
N LYS A 137 0.21 -22.95 16.10
CA LYS A 137 1.25 -23.94 15.78
C LYS A 137 1.33 -24.23 14.28
N GLY A 138 1.42 -23.18 13.46
CA GLY A 138 1.57 -23.29 12.01
C GLY A 138 0.32 -23.74 11.25
N LYS A 139 -0.86 -23.69 11.85
CA LYS A 139 -2.11 -24.12 11.22
C LYS A 139 -3.17 -23.03 11.29
N VAL A 140 -3.83 -22.80 10.16
CA VAL A 140 -5.02 -21.94 10.09
C VAL A 140 -6.17 -22.66 10.79
N GLY A 141 -6.72 -22.03 11.81
CA GLY A 141 -7.78 -22.54 12.67
C GLY A 141 -9.13 -21.87 12.41
N PRO A 142 -9.97 -21.72 13.46
CA PRO A 142 -11.31 -21.17 13.32
C PRO A 142 -11.28 -19.69 12.92
N MET A 143 -12.36 -19.28 12.24
CA MET A 143 -12.61 -17.86 11.94
C MET A 143 -12.87 -17.10 13.24
N VAL A 144 -12.27 -15.91 13.30
CA VAL A 144 -12.54 -14.91 14.33
C VAL A 144 -13.19 -13.68 13.66
N ARG A 145 -13.96 -12.92 14.42
CA ARG A 145 -14.70 -11.75 13.92
C ARG A 145 -14.28 -10.48 14.64
N ASP A 146 -14.74 -9.36 14.11
CA ASP A 146 -14.53 -8.02 14.69
C ASP A 146 -13.05 -7.65 14.83
N VAL A 147 -12.21 -8.14 13.91
CA VAL A 147 -10.76 -7.88 13.93
C VAL A 147 -10.49 -6.52 13.30
N ILE A 148 -9.85 -5.66 14.09
CA ILE A 148 -9.40 -4.33 13.68
C ILE A 148 -7.88 -4.28 13.85
N LEU A 149 -7.19 -3.94 12.77
CA LEU A 149 -5.75 -3.69 12.77
C LEU A 149 -5.51 -2.19 12.91
N THR A 150 -4.64 -1.81 13.83
CA THR A 150 -4.25 -0.41 14.00
C THR A 150 -2.74 -0.30 14.22
N GLY A 151 -2.16 0.82 13.85
CA GLY A 151 -0.73 1.04 14.06
C GLY A 151 -0.20 2.26 13.34
N ASN A 152 1.11 2.43 13.48
CA ASN A 152 1.87 3.41 12.72
C ASN A 152 2.39 2.75 11.42
N VAL A 153 2.11 3.35 10.27
CA VAL A 153 2.51 2.82 8.95
C VAL A 153 4.01 2.51 8.89
N PHE A 154 4.86 3.41 9.36
CA PHE A 154 6.32 3.24 9.27
C PHE A 154 6.83 2.12 10.16
N THR A 155 6.25 1.96 11.35
CA THR A 155 6.56 0.84 12.25
C THR A 155 6.10 -0.48 11.64
N THR A 156 4.89 -0.51 11.09
CA THR A 156 4.32 -1.72 10.46
C THR A 156 5.16 -2.16 9.26
N LEU A 157 5.60 -1.22 8.40
CA LEU A 157 6.48 -1.55 7.27
C LEU A 157 7.83 -2.15 7.73
N LYS A 158 8.40 -1.64 8.82
CA LYS A 158 9.65 -2.18 9.41
C LYS A 158 9.47 -3.58 10.00
N ASN A 159 8.25 -3.89 10.41
CA ASN A 159 7.90 -5.17 11.02
C ASN A 159 7.51 -6.26 9.99
N ILE A 160 7.55 -5.96 8.69
CA ILE A 160 7.40 -6.98 7.64
C ILE A 160 8.62 -7.89 7.66
N GLU A 161 8.39 -9.20 7.89
CA GLU A 161 9.44 -10.22 8.00
C GLU A 161 9.53 -11.12 6.78
N ALA A 162 8.39 -11.36 6.10
CA ALA A 162 8.33 -12.20 4.92
C ALA A 162 7.33 -11.65 3.90
N ILE A 163 7.66 -11.81 2.63
CA ILE A 163 6.86 -11.34 1.49
C ILE A 163 6.69 -12.52 0.52
N GLY A 164 5.45 -12.84 0.22
CA GLY A 164 5.06 -13.98 -0.62
C GLY A 164 5.35 -13.81 -2.10
N ASN A 165 5.01 -14.84 -2.88
CA ASN A 165 5.17 -14.89 -4.33
C ASN A 165 3.83 -14.73 -5.08
N ASP A 166 2.74 -14.59 -4.37
CA ASP A 166 1.36 -14.71 -4.84
C ASP A 166 0.66 -13.34 -4.96
N LEU A 167 1.28 -12.42 -5.69
CA LEU A 167 0.75 -11.07 -5.94
C LEU A 167 -0.71 -11.11 -6.42
N GLN A 168 -1.57 -10.38 -5.72
CA GLN A 168 -2.93 -10.08 -6.14
C GLN A 168 -3.17 -8.57 -6.10
N LEU A 169 -3.79 -8.06 -7.16
CA LEU A 169 -4.25 -6.67 -7.25
C LEU A 169 -5.77 -6.62 -7.14
N HIS A 170 -6.25 -5.63 -6.46
CA HIS A 170 -7.68 -5.42 -6.21
C HIS A 170 -8.07 -4.01 -6.67
N GLY A 171 -8.98 -3.94 -7.62
CA GLY A 171 -9.62 -2.70 -8.05
C GLY A 171 -11.05 -2.59 -7.49
N GLY A 172 -11.20 -2.55 -6.17
CA GLY A 172 -12.50 -2.63 -5.50
C GLY A 172 -13.54 -1.60 -5.95
N LEU A 173 -14.76 -1.71 -5.42
CA LEU A 173 -15.89 -0.79 -5.74
C LEU A 173 -15.67 0.64 -5.24
N GLY A 174 -14.75 0.84 -4.30
CA GLY A 174 -14.34 2.13 -3.78
C GLY A 174 -13.40 2.89 -4.71
N GLY A 175 -12.48 3.59 -4.12
CA GLY A 175 -11.45 4.34 -4.80
C GLY A 175 -10.69 5.23 -3.82
N CYS A 176 -9.63 5.84 -4.32
CA CYS A 176 -8.84 6.76 -3.52
C CYS A 176 -9.63 8.03 -3.22
N GLY A 177 -9.61 8.49 -1.97
CA GLY A 177 -10.14 9.78 -1.53
C GLY A 177 -9.03 10.74 -1.12
N LYS A 178 -8.99 11.95 -1.69
CA LYS A 178 -8.02 13.00 -1.32
C LYS A 178 -8.49 14.36 -1.75
N GLY A 179 -8.34 15.36 -0.88
CA GLY A 179 -8.63 16.75 -1.23
C GLY A 179 -10.08 16.99 -1.67
N GLY A 180 -11.03 16.30 -1.06
CA GLY A 180 -12.47 16.38 -1.43
C GLY A 180 -12.83 15.64 -2.73
N GLN A 181 -11.88 15.01 -3.39
CA GLN A 181 -12.08 14.25 -4.61
C GLN A 181 -12.19 12.75 -4.32
N MET A 182 -13.38 12.17 -4.47
CA MET A 182 -13.71 10.75 -4.20
C MET A 182 -14.93 10.32 -4.99
N PRO A 183 -15.00 9.05 -5.48
CA PRO A 183 -13.94 8.06 -5.56
C PRO A 183 -13.09 8.21 -6.83
N LEU A 184 -11.78 8.14 -6.73
CA LEU A 184 -10.92 8.01 -7.91
C LEU A 184 -10.60 6.53 -8.16
N PRO A 185 -10.78 6.00 -9.39
CA PRO A 185 -10.43 4.62 -9.73
C PRO A 185 -8.94 4.33 -9.50
N VAL A 186 -8.64 3.33 -8.71
CA VAL A 186 -7.28 2.86 -8.39
C VAL A 186 -7.28 1.35 -8.22
N SER A 187 -6.10 0.73 -8.26
CA SER A 187 -5.87 -0.63 -7.79
C SER A 187 -4.82 -0.61 -6.68
N ASP A 188 -4.96 -1.50 -5.72
CA ASP A 188 -3.98 -1.73 -4.68
C ASP A 188 -3.81 -3.23 -4.43
N GLY A 189 -2.72 -3.62 -3.80
CA GLY A 189 -2.50 -5.02 -3.51
C GLY A 189 -1.10 -5.38 -3.04
N GLY A 190 -0.84 -6.67 -3.10
CA GLY A 190 0.41 -7.29 -2.71
C GLY A 190 0.29 -8.79 -2.65
N PRO A 191 1.40 -9.51 -2.44
CA PRO A 191 1.38 -10.89 -2.03
C PRO A 191 0.99 -11.03 -0.56
N HIS A 192 0.84 -12.24 -0.05
CA HIS A 192 0.78 -12.45 1.38
C HIS A 192 2.05 -11.89 2.05
N ILE A 193 1.87 -11.24 3.18
CA ILE A 193 2.97 -10.69 3.98
C ILE A 193 2.83 -11.15 5.44
N ARG A 194 3.97 -11.44 6.08
CA ARG A 194 4.01 -11.66 7.52
C ARG A 194 4.53 -10.42 8.22
N ILE A 195 3.75 -9.95 9.16
CA ILE A 195 4.07 -8.75 9.94
C ILE A 195 4.04 -9.13 11.42
N LYS A 196 5.08 -8.79 12.16
CA LYS A 196 5.11 -8.94 13.61
C LYS A 196 4.59 -7.70 14.33
N ASP A 197 4.21 -7.89 15.60
CA ASP A 197 3.87 -6.81 16.54
C ASP A 197 2.79 -5.84 16.00
N VAL A 198 1.78 -6.38 15.29
CA VAL A 198 0.62 -5.61 14.88
C VAL A 198 -0.36 -5.49 16.05
N VAL A 199 -0.82 -4.27 16.32
CA VAL A 199 -1.88 -4.06 17.33
C VAL A 199 -3.21 -4.47 16.74
N ILE A 200 -3.87 -5.38 17.43
CA ILE A 200 -5.17 -5.93 17.01
C ILE A 200 -6.19 -5.61 18.09
N GLY A 201 -7.26 -4.93 17.68
CA GLY A 201 -8.48 -4.71 18.46
C GLY A 201 -9.59 -5.63 17.99
N GLY A 202 -10.66 -5.71 18.76
CA GLY A 202 -11.85 -6.50 18.48
C GLY A 202 -12.42 -7.08 19.75
N LYS A 203 -13.59 -7.73 19.66
CA LYS A 203 -14.25 -8.43 20.79
C LYS A 203 -14.01 -9.92 20.65
#